data_79085386e1b72359f4b000d7a1c5e50a
#
_entry.id   79085386e1b72359f4b000d7a1c5e50a
#
_cell.length_a   1.000
_cell.length_b   1.000
_cell.length_c   1.000
_cell.angle_alpha   90.00
_cell.angle_beta   90.00
_cell.angle_gamma   90.00
#
_symmetry.space_group_name_H-M   'P 1'
#
loop_
_entity.id
_entity.type
_entity.pdbx_description
1 polymer ?
#
loop_
_entity_poly.entity_id
_entity_poly.type
_entity_poly.pdbx_seq_one_letter_code
_entity_poly.pdbx_strand_id
1 'polypeptide(L)'
;MATTGGTMSGSNVPTGSGSETIKIIKHPANYSAGAWTVLLNGVANHIYTILSIAVTNVSATTYTCNLEVCDSDSSSNRAYIWKSLSIPEDQTFVWNDRFTVVGDDHIRFYGASSSTFSVYVTYIDQDWS
;
A
#
# COMPACT_ATOMS: atom_id res chain seq x y z
N MET A 1 -8.21 11.59 26.08
CA MET A 1 -7.46 11.77 25.89
C MET A 1 -6.38 11.86 25.72
N ALA A 2 -6.35 12.00 25.43
CA ALA A 2 -5.50 12.07 25.31
C ALA A 2 -4.58 12.61 25.25
N THR A 3 -4.31 12.78 25.20
CA THR A 3 -3.45 13.13 25.10
C THR A 3 -2.68 13.28 25.20
N THR A 4 -2.57 13.21 25.32
CA THR A 4 -1.70 13.29 25.33
C THR A 4 -0.66 13.10 25.26
N GLY A 5 -0.58 12.55 25.21
CA GLY A 5 0.69 12.12 24.74
C GLY A 5 1.72 13.16 24.89
N GLY A 6 2.87 12.94 24.40
CA GLY A 6 3.90 13.96 24.38
C GLY A 6 3.41 15.24 23.74
N THR A 7 4.07 16.32 24.04
CA THR A 7 3.76 17.58 23.42
C THR A 7 4.31 17.61 22.01
N MET A 8 3.43 17.77 21.06
CA MET A 8 3.79 18.08 19.69
C MET A 8 3.45 19.53 19.41
N SER A 9 4.16 20.15 18.50
CA SER A 9 3.91 21.52 18.15
C SER A 9 4.15 21.77 16.68
N GLY A 10 3.57 22.84 16.19
CA GLY A 10 3.72 23.24 14.81
C GLY A 10 2.57 22.78 13.93
N SER A 11 2.70 23.06 12.65
CA SER A 11 1.63 22.82 11.68
C SER A 11 1.42 21.36 11.31
N ASN A 12 2.33 20.48 11.74
CA ASN A 12 2.22 19.05 11.47
C ASN A 12 1.44 18.29 12.53
N VAL A 13 1.04 18.98 13.58
CA VAL A 13 0.25 18.35 14.64
C VAL A 13 -1.20 18.28 14.20
N PRO A 14 -1.81 17.09 14.23
CA PRO A 14 -3.25 17.00 13.98
C PRO A 14 -4.02 17.86 14.99
N THR A 15 -4.96 18.62 14.49
CA THR A 15 -5.85 19.44 15.33
C THR A 15 -7.25 18.88 15.27
N GLY A 16 -7.89 18.75 16.41
CA GLY A 16 -9.22 18.18 16.47
C GLY A 16 -9.21 16.68 16.65
N SER A 17 -10.36 16.08 16.46
CA SER A 17 -10.56 14.65 16.63
C SER A 17 -10.28 13.93 15.33
N GLY A 18 -9.31 13.04 15.33
CA GLY A 18 -9.10 12.11 14.23
C GLY A 18 -10.02 10.91 14.36
N SER A 19 -10.14 10.17 13.29
CA SER A 19 -10.79 8.87 13.29
C SER A 19 -9.80 7.80 12.85
N GLU A 20 -10.00 6.59 13.35
CA GLU A 20 -9.15 5.45 13.01
C GLU A 20 -10.03 4.28 12.60
N THR A 21 -9.75 3.72 11.45
CA THR A 21 -10.56 2.65 10.88
C THR A 21 -9.65 1.59 10.27
N ILE A 22 -9.93 0.32 10.56
CA ILE A 22 -9.28 -0.79 9.85
C ILE A 22 -9.97 -0.97 8.51
N LYS A 23 -9.17 -1.01 7.44
CA LYS A 23 -9.65 -1.14 6.06
C LYS A 23 -8.90 -2.24 5.34
N ILE A 24 -9.51 -2.72 4.29
CA ILE A 24 -8.92 -3.73 3.41
C ILE A 24 -9.02 -3.28 1.95
N ILE A 25 -8.04 -3.73 1.16
CA ILE A 25 -8.07 -3.63 -0.30
C ILE A 25 -8.05 -5.04 -0.85
N LYS A 26 -9.03 -5.35 -1.68
CA LYS A 26 -9.06 -6.59 -2.48
C LYS A 26 -8.84 -6.20 -3.93
N HIS A 27 -7.70 -6.54 -4.47
CA HIS A 27 -7.43 -6.29 -5.88
C HIS A 27 -7.43 -7.63 -6.62
N PRO A 28 -8.42 -7.89 -7.46
CA PRO A 28 -8.46 -9.13 -8.23
C PRO A 28 -7.38 -9.12 -9.31
N ALA A 29 -7.09 -10.29 -9.86
CA ALA A 29 -6.09 -10.45 -10.90
C ALA A 29 -6.63 -9.97 -12.27
N ASN A 30 -6.88 -8.68 -12.41
CA ASN A 30 -7.45 -8.11 -13.64
C ASN A 30 -6.71 -6.85 -14.11
N TYR A 31 -5.45 -6.71 -13.78
CA TYR A 31 -4.62 -5.58 -14.21
C TYR A 31 -3.92 -5.90 -15.53
N SER A 32 -3.36 -4.87 -16.16
CA SER A 32 -2.58 -4.99 -17.40
C SER A 32 -1.09 -5.14 -17.12
N ALA A 33 -0.42 -6.02 -17.84
CA ALA A 33 1.03 -6.15 -17.77
C ALA A 33 1.71 -4.87 -18.24
N GLY A 34 2.88 -4.58 -17.68
CA GLY A 34 3.67 -3.42 -18.08
C GLY A 34 3.15 -2.09 -17.58
N ALA A 35 2.12 -2.08 -16.74
CA ALA A 35 1.55 -0.86 -16.17
C ALA A 35 1.50 -0.96 -14.66
N TRP A 36 1.65 0.18 -13.99
CA TRP A 36 1.47 0.27 -12.56
C TRP A 36 -0.01 0.36 -12.21
N THR A 37 -0.43 -0.43 -11.22
CA THR A 37 -1.77 -0.40 -10.67
C THR A 37 -1.73 0.30 -9.32
N VAL A 38 -2.54 1.33 -9.13
CA VAL A 38 -2.66 1.99 -7.82
C VAL A 38 -3.52 1.12 -6.91
N LEU A 39 -2.92 0.62 -5.85
CA LEU A 39 -3.63 -0.13 -4.81
C LEU A 39 -4.24 0.80 -3.78
N LEU A 40 -3.45 1.75 -3.29
CA LEU A 40 -3.90 2.75 -2.33
C LEU A 40 -3.65 4.13 -2.92
N ASN A 41 -4.71 4.89 -3.07
CA ASN A 41 -4.66 6.28 -3.47
C ASN A 41 -4.80 7.14 -2.22
N GLY A 42 -3.67 7.58 -1.69
CA GLY A 42 -3.65 8.33 -0.43
C GLY A 42 -4.39 9.66 -0.54
N VAL A 43 -4.85 10.14 0.60
CA VAL A 43 -5.60 11.38 0.74
C VAL A 43 -4.88 12.30 1.73
N ALA A 44 -4.84 13.59 1.45
CA ALA A 44 -4.23 14.58 2.33
C ALA A 44 -4.83 14.48 3.74
N ASN A 45 -4.00 14.69 4.75
CA ASN A 45 -4.34 14.61 6.17
C ASN A 45 -4.70 13.20 6.66
N HIS A 46 -4.37 12.17 5.90
CA HIS A 46 -4.48 10.78 6.33
C HIS A 46 -3.11 10.18 6.60
N ILE A 47 -3.08 9.22 7.51
CA ILE A 47 -1.92 8.36 7.76
C ILE A 47 -2.40 6.93 7.64
N TYR A 48 -1.75 6.16 6.79
CA TYR A 48 -2.10 4.77 6.55
C TYR A 48 -0.99 3.88 7.10
N THR A 49 -1.34 3.02 8.05
CA THR A 49 -0.41 2.01 8.56
C THR A 49 -0.72 0.69 7.90
N ILE A 50 0.18 0.21 7.07
CA ILE A 50 0.00 -1.05 6.37
C ILE A 50 0.39 -2.18 7.32
N LEU A 51 -0.55 -3.09 7.56
CA LEU A 51 -0.37 -4.20 8.49
C LEU A 51 0.11 -5.46 7.80
N SER A 52 -0.46 -5.78 6.65
CA SER A 52 -0.05 -6.94 5.86
C SER A 52 -0.44 -6.78 4.40
N ILE A 53 0.33 -7.43 3.54
CA ILE A 53 0.03 -7.53 2.12
C ILE A 53 0.20 -8.98 1.72
N ALA A 54 -0.83 -9.56 1.13
CA ALA A 54 -0.75 -10.91 0.57
C ALA A 54 -0.87 -10.82 -0.95
N VAL A 55 0.09 -11.36 -1.65
CA VAL A 55 0.12 -11.39 -3.11
C VAL A 55 0.11 -12.84 -3.56
N THR A 56 -0.90 -13.23 -4.32
CA THR A 56 -1.06 -14.59 -4.81
C THR A 56 -0.88 -14.64 -6.31
N ASN A 57 0.01 -15.48 -6.77
CA ASN A 57 0.12 -15.79 -8.19
C ASN A 57 -0.96 -16.81 -8.54
N VAL A 58 -1.96 -16.38 -9.28
CA VAL A 58 -3.10 -17.22 -9.66
C VAL A 58 -2.90 -17.90 -11.03
N SER A 59 -1.72 -17.78 -11.59
CA SER A 59 -1.38 -18.37 -12.88
C SER A 59 -0.63 -19.69 -12.74
N ALA A 60 -0.47 -20.38 -13.86
CA ALA A 60 0.27 -21.64 -13.94
C ALA A 60 1.75 -21.43 -14.26
N THR A 61 2.27 -20.22 -14.10
CA THR A 61 3.66 -19.86 -14.43
C THR A 61 4.21 -18.94 -13.36
N THR A 62 5.49 -19.11 -13.04
CA THR A 62 6.20 -18.20 -12.12
C THR A 62 6.38 -16.85 -12.78
N TYR A 63 5.97 -15.80 -12.08
CA TYR A 63 6.15 -14.42 -12.54
C TYR A 63 6.72 -13.54 -11.43
N THR A 64 7.24 -12.39 -11.81
CA THR A 64 7.78 -11.40 -10.88
C THR A 64 6.82 -10.25 -10.71
N CYS A 65 6.92 -9.58 -9.58
CA CYS A 65 6.13 -8.38 -9.29
C CYS A 65 6.93 -7.39 -8.46
N ASN A 66 6.46 -6.14 -8.46
CA ASN A 66 7.04 -5.04 -7.70
C ASN A 66 5.95 -4.38 -6.87
N LEU A 67 6.33 -3.87 -5.72
CA LEU A 67 5.48 -2.97 -4.94
C LEU A 67 6.29 -1.73 -4.58
N GLU A 68 5.70 -0.57 -4.78
CA GLU A 68 6.34 0.69 -4.43
C GLU A 68 5.40 1.64 -3.70
N VAL A 69 5.99 2.55 -2.96
CA VAL A 69 5.33 3.75 -2.45
C VAL A 69 5.89 4.94 -3.21
N CYS A 70 5.04 5.80 -3.72
CA CYS A 70 5.45 6.96 -4.50
C CYS A 70 4.59 8.17 -4.17
N ASP A 71 5.11 9.35 -4.57
CA ASP A 71 4.32 10.58 -4.52
C ASP A 71 3.11 10.47 -5.45
N SER A 72 2.08 11.26 -5.19
CA SER A 72 0.72 11.10 -5.72
C SER A 72 0.62 10.89 -7.21
N ASP A 73 1.42 11.33 -8.05
CA ASP A 73 1.33 11.11 -9.49
C ASP A 73 2.70 11.04 -10.17
N SER A 74 3.71 10.86 -9.34
CA SER A 74 5.08 10.90 -9.81
C SER A 74 5.80 9.60 -9.56
N SER A 75 6.36 9.04 -10.61
CA SER A 75 7.27 7.92 -10.49
C SER A 75 8.69 8.35 -10.12
N SER A 76 8.95 9.64 -9.97
CA SER A 76 10.30 10.13 -9.69
C SER A 76 10.70 10.03 -8.22
N ASN A 77 9.74 10.12 -7.30
CA ASN A 77 9.96 9.95 -5.86
C ASN A 77 9.29 8.67 -5.39
N ARG A 78 9.98 7.56 -5.51
CA ARG A 78 9.43 6.27 -5.15
C ARG A 78 10.43 5.46 -4.35
N ALA A 79 9.90 4.62 -3.48
CA ALA A 79 10.64 3.61 -2.77
C ALA A 79 10.02 2.25 -3.03
N TYR A 80 10.82 1.29 -3.43
CA TYR A 80 10.35 -0.08 -3.57
C TYR A 80 10.22 -0.72 -2.19
N ILE A 81 9.10 -1.35 -1.94
CA ILE A 81 8.96 -2.28 -0.82
C ILE A 81 9.58 -3.61 -1.23
N TRP A 82 9.30 -4.05 -2.46
CA TRP A 82 10.06 -5.12 -3.10
C TRP A 82 10.13 -4.87 -4.60
N LYS A 83 11.18 -5.40 -5.21
CA LYS A 83 11.42 -5.27 -6.64
C LYS A 83 11.78 -6.64 -7.21
N SER A 84 11.15 -6.99 -8.31
CA SER A 84 11.40 -8.25 -9.03
C SER A 84 11.26 -9.48 -8.13
N LEU A 85 10.28 -9.44 -7.23
CA LEU A 85 9.97 -10.58 -6.38
C LEU A 85 9.36 -11.68 -7.23
N SER A 86 10.00 -12.85 -7.24
CA SER A 86 9.50 -14.02 -7.96
C SER A 86 8.52 -14.78 -7.09
N ILE A 87 7.31 -14.98 -7.59
CA ILE A 87 6.29 -15.79 -6.91
C ILE A 87 5.96 -16.98 -7.81
N PRO A 88 6.23 -18.21 -7.35
CA PRO A 88 5.89 -19.40 -8.13
C PRO A 88 4.38 -19.52 -8.38
N GLU A 89 4.04 -20.35 -9.36
CA GLU A 89 2.65 -20.66 -9.66
C GLU A 89 1.88 -21.10 -8.41
N ASP A 90 0.65 -20.63 -8.29
CA ASP A 90 -0.27 -20.98 -7.20
C ASP A 90 0.26 -20.72 -5.78
N GLN A 91 1.27 -19.85 -5.63
CA GLN A 91 1.84 -19.52 -4.34
C GLN A 91 1.45 -18.12 -3.89
N THR A 92 1.47 -17.92 -2.59
CA THR A 92 1.21 -16.62 -1.96
C THR A 92 2.46 -16.14 -1.24
N PHE A 93 2.80 -14.88 -1.47
CA PHE A 93 3.80 -14.17 -0.68
C PHE A 93 3.08 -13.25 0.30
N VAL A 94 3.50 -13.28 1.57
CA VAL A 94 2.94 -12.42 2.60
C VAL A 94 4.02 -11.50 3.15
N TRP A 95 3.74 -10.20 3.10
CA TRP A 95 4.56 -9.16 3.72
C TRP A 95 3.91 -8.72 5.02
N ASN A 96 4.58 -8.89 6.13
CA ASN A 96 4.05 -8.57 7.47
C ASN A 96 4.77 -7.42 8.15
N ASP A 97 5.85 -6.90 7.58
CA ASP A 97 6.54 -5.76 8.15
C ASP A 97 5.69 -4.51 7.94
N ARG A 98 5.43 -3.81 9.02
CA ARG A 98 4.59 -2.62 8.97
C ARG A 98 5.34 -1.47 8.35
N PHE A 99 4.63 -0.67 7.57
CA PHE A 99 5.14 0.59 7.08
C PHE A 99 4.01 1.60 6.97
N THR A 100 4.38 2.86 6.86
CA THR A 100 3.44 3.97 6.88
C THR A 100 3.43 4.67 5.53
N VAL A 101 2.23 5.00 5.07
CA VAL A 101 2.02 5.85 3.90
C VAL A 101 1.29 7.10 4.39
N VAL A 102 1.75 8.28 4.00
CA VAL A 102 1.29 9.55 4.56
C VAL A 102 0.72 10.43 3.47
N GLY A 103 -0.43 11.04 3.78
CA GLY A 103 -1.03 12.03 2.89
C GLY A 103 -1.45 11.43 1.55
N ASP A 104 -1.13 12.14 0.49
CA ASP A 104 -1.53 11.77 -0.86
C ASP A 104 -0.56 10.84 -1.59
N ASP A 105 0.38 10.23 -0.87
CA ASP A 105 1.23 9.20 -1.44
C ASP A 105 0.42 7.97 -1.86
N HIS A 106 0.96 7.24 -2.82
CA HIS A 106 0.30 6.05 -3.37
C HIS A 106 1.09 4.78 -3.06
N ILE A 107 0.37 3.68 -2.91
CA ILE A 107 0.97 2.34 -3.05
C ILE A 107 0.60 1.84 -4.45
N ARG A 108 1.61 1.44 -5.21
CA ARG A 108 1.42 0.92 -6.56
C ARG A 108 2.01 -0.47 -6.70
N PHE A 109 1.34 -1.28 -7.49
CA PHE A 109 1.72 -2.66 -7.78
C PHE A 109 2.00 -2.83 -9.27
N TYR A 110 3.03 -3.61 -9.59
CA TYR A 110 3.39 -3.95 -10.96
C TYR A 110 3.57 -5.46 -11.08
N GLY A 111 2.84 -6.06 -11.99
CA GLY A 111 2.99 -7.48 -12.33
C GLY A 111 3.61 -7.64 -13.71
N ALA A 112 4.52 -8.59 -13.85
CA ALA A 112 5.21 -8.83 -15.13
C ALA A 112 4.28 -9.42 -16.20
N SER A 113 3.12 -9.95 -15.80
CA SER A 113 2.14 -10.50 -16.73
C SER A 113 0.74 -10.08 -16.32
N SER A 114 -0.13 -9.89 -17.31
CA SER A 114 -1.51 -9.47 -17.07
C SER A 114 -2.29 -10.53 -16.31
N SER A 115 -3.16 -10.08 -15.40
CA SER A 115 -4.12 -10.94 -14.70
C SER A 115 -3.49 -12.13 -13.97
N THR A 116 -2.27 -11.93 -13.43
CA THR A 116 -1.50 -13.00 -12.80
C THR A 116 -1.58 -12.98 -11.28
N PHE A 117 -1.66 -11.79 -10.68
CA PHE A 117 -1.59 -11.66 -9.24
C PHE A 117 -2.89 -11.10 -8.68
N SER A 118 -3.37 -11.67 -7.58
CA SER A 118 -4.35 -11.01 -6.72
C SER A 118 -3.64 -10.44 -5.50
N VAL A 119 -4.11 -9.30 -5.02
CA VAL A 119 -3.47 -8.59 -3.90
C VAL A 119 -4.51 -8.30 -2.83
N TYR A 120 -4.17 -8.61 -1.59
CA TYR A 120 -5.01 -8.32 -0.43
C TYR A 120 -4.21 -7.51 0.57
N VAL A 121 -4.67 -6.32 0.90
CA VAL A 121 -3.99 -5.40 1.82
C VAL A 121 -4.88 -5.13 3.02
N THR A 122 -4.31 -5.24 4.21
CA THR A 122 -4.96 -4.83 5.46
C THR A 122 -4.22 -3.64 6.03
N TYR A 123 -4.94 -2.58 6.33
CA TYR A 123 -4.32 -1.35 6.83
C TYR A 123 -5.23 -0.59 7.79
N ILE A 124 -4.62 0.30 8.55
CA ILE A 124 -5.32 1.25 9.42
C ILE A 124 -5.27 2.61 8.73
N ASP A 125 -6.43 3.23 8.59
CA ASP A 125 -6.57 4.59 8.07
C ASP A 125 -6.84 5.53 9.24
N GLN A 126 -5.92 6.44 9.49
CA GLN A 126 -6.10 7.53 10.46
C GLN A 126 -6.42 8.80 9.69
N ASP A 127 -7.62 9.31 9.87
CA ASP A 127 -8.12 10.51 9.22
C ASP A 127 -8.05 11.68 10.19
N TRP A 128 -7.23 12.67 9.86
CA TRP A 128 -7.03 13.88 10.64
C TRP A 128 -7.59 15.13 9.96
N SER A 129 -8.38 14.93 8.94
CA SER A 129 -8.99 16.06 8.21
C SER A 129 -10.16 16.71 8.97
#